data_d24fd7cf7e062740d951f9c3d555b243
#
_entry.id   d24fd7cf7e062740d951f9c3d555b243
#
_cell.length_a   1.000
_cell.length_b   1.000
_cell.length_c   1.000
_cell.angle_alpha   90.00
_cell.angle_beta   90.00
_cell.angle_gamma   90.00
#
_symmetry.space_group_name_H-M   'P 1'
#
loop_
_entity.id
_entity.type
_entity.pdbx_description
1 polymer ?
#
loop_
_entity_poly.entity_id
_entity_poly.type
_entity_poly.pdbx_seq_one_letter_code
_entity_poly.pdbx_strand_id
1 'polypeptide(L)'
;LQKEYRSVPETKKEYPGAGGFPISRYKDRIFIDDSPVNNLIIGTTRSGKGELFVVPAIDIYSRAQKIKDKTSLIVADPKGELASASKDESERRGYNVLIFDLVHFMGMSYNPLQLVKEAYLKGDKAEAQLLANTLSNIMFYDPLAKDKTWNNWSMALTNALILAVTIDCCAEAEKCTDKKGKEIWYDKINLYSATRMLVDLGEPETEKGDDASKSRLDIFFSKRELNDIARIQYASVAAASGKTKGNIYSNTLAVLIKFTMDNIAKMTAKNNVNLVDIGFNKDRPTAVFLV
;
A
#
# COMPACT_ATOMS: atom_id res chain seq x y z
N LEU A 1 -14.64 -14.83 34.62
CA LEU A 1 -13.91 -13.66 34.08
C LEU A 1 -12.59 -13.39 34.83
N GLN A 2 -12.59 -13.24 36.18
CA GLN A 2 -11.38 -12.95 36.96
C GLN A 2 -10.29 -14.03 36.88
N LYS A 3 -10.61 -15.26 36.50
CA LYS A 3 -9.66 -16.37 36.35
C LYS A 3 -9.08 -16.47 34.94
N GLU A 4 -9.74 -15.86 33.96
CA GLU A 4 -9.38 -16.00 32.54
C GLU A 4 -8.84 -14.71 31.93
N TYR A 5 -9.34 -13.55 32.41
CA TYR A 5 -9.01 -12.27 31.81
C TYR A 5 -8.32 -11.33 32.80
N ARG A 6 -7.30 -10.64 32.34
CA ARG A 6 -6.63 -9.59 33.12
C ARG A 6 -7.55 -8.38 33.26
N SER A 7 -7.50 -7.68 34.40
CA SER A 7 -8.26 -6.46 34.57
C SER A 7 -7.36 -5.24 34.69
N VAL A 8 -7.77 -4.15 34.07
CA VAL A 8 -7.10 -2.85 34.09
C VAL A 8 -8.02 -1.77 34.68
N PRO A 9 -7.49 -0.66 35.20
CA PRO A 9 -8.36 0.39 35.74
C PRO A 9 -9.20 1.01 34.63
N GLU A 10 -10.45 1.34 34.92
CA GLU A 10 -11.36 1.99 33.98
C GLU A 10 -10.92 3.41 33.65
N THR A 11 -10.40 4.13 34.64
CA THR A 11 -9.90 5.51 34.44
C THR A 11 -8.68 5.51 33.53
N LYS A 12 -8.41 6.64 32.85
CA LYS A 12 -7.28 6.86 31.94
C LYS A 12 -5.89 6.78 32.61
N LYS A 13 -5.71 5.92 33.60
CA LYS A 13 -4.43 5.68 34.26
C LYS A 13 -3.61 4.65 33.48
N GLU A 14 -2.32 4.89 33.43
CA GLU A 14 -1.37 3.89 32.95
C GLU A 14 -1.37 2.66 33.85
N TYR A 15 -1.04 1.49 33.27
CA TYR A 15 -0.95 0.24 33.99
C TYR A 15 0.25 -0.61 33.50
N PRO A 16 0.80 -1.50 34.33
CA PRO A 16 1.87 -2.40 33.92
C PRO A 16 1.37 -3.50 32.97
N GLY A 17 2.22 -3.91 32.04
CA GLY A 17 1.96 -4.93 31.03
C GLY A 17 1.26 -4.39 29.79
N ALA A 18 1.12 -5.25 28.77
CA ALA A 18 0.55 -4.91 27.48
C ALA A 18 -0.95 -4.59 27.57
N GLY A 19 -1.48 -3.85 26.61
CA GLY A 19 -2.92 -3.68 26.42
C GLY A 19 -3.61 -4.95 25.99
N GLY A 20 -4.92 -4.87 25.85
CA GLY A 20 -5.74 -5.97 25.38
C GLY A 20 -7.12 -5.50 24.92
N PHE A 21 -7.87 -6.40 24.31
CA PHE A 21 -9.21 -6.10 23.81
C PHE A 21 -10.21 -6.05 24.97
N PRO A 22 -11.06 -5.02 25.11
CA PRO A 22 -12.05 -4.91 26.18
C PRO A 22 -13.17 -5.95 26.02
N ILE A 23 -13.35 -6.80 27.04
CA ILE A 23 -14.35 -7.85 27.05
C ILE A 23 -15.55 -7.48 27.93
N SER A 24 -15.28 -6.91 29.11
CA SER A 24 -16.33 -6.64 30.10
C SER A 24 -15.89 -5.55 31.08
N ARG A 25 -16.87 -4.92 31.72
CA ARG A 25 -16.67 -3.92 32.77
C ARG A 25 -17.34 -4.36 34.05
N TYR A 26 -16.63 -4.22 35.15
CA TYR A 26 -17.21 -4.40 36.49
C TYR A 26 -16.62 -3.42 37.48
N LYS A 27 -17.46 -2.60 38.10
CA LYS A 27 -17.07 -1.48 38.97
C LYS A 27 -16.13 -0.52 38.23
N ASP A 28 -14.93 -0.27 38.77
CA ASP A 28 -13.87 0.60 38.27
C ASP A 28 -12.81 -0.14 37.44
N ARG A 29 -13.13 -1.34 36.99
CA ARG A 29 -12.21 -2.23 36.25
C ARG A 29 -12.79 -2.65 34.91
N ILE A 30 -11.92 -2.70 33.90
CA ILE A 30 -12.19 -3.30 32.59
C ILE A 30 -11.42 -4.61 32.51
N PHE A 31 -12.11 -5.69 32.14
CA PHE A 31 -11.50 -6.98 31.85
C PHE A 31 -11.09 -6.99 30.38
N ILE A 32 -9.86 -7.38 30.10
CA ILE A 32 -9.26 -7.36 28.79
C ILE A 32 -8.76 -8.76 28.42
N ASP A 33 -8.91 -9.09 27.12
CA ASP A 33 -8.24 -10.22 26.50
C ASP A 33 -6.91 -9.72 25.91
N ASP A 34 -5.80 -10.11 26.49
CA ASP A 34 -4.43 -9.78 26.06
C ASP A 34 -3.74 -10.96 25.34
N SER A 35 -4.50 -11.98 24.99
CA SER A 35 -4.02 -13.10 24.16
C SER A 35 -3.89 -12.71 22.69
N PRO A 36 -3.02 -13.40 21.92
CA PRO A 36 -2.82 -13.13 20.49
C PRO A 36 -3.92 -13.78 19.63
N VAL A 37 -5.16 -13.29 19.76
CA VAL A 37 -6.34 -13.82 19.05
C VAL A 37 -7.00 -12.75 18.19
N ASN A 38 -7.74 -13.19 17.18
CA ASN A 38 -8.61 -12.32 16.38
C ASN A 38 -9.97 -12.17 17.06
N ASN A 39 -10.44 -10.94 17.20
CA ASN A 39 -11.76 -10.63 17.77
C ASN A 39 -12.72 -10.21 16.64
N LEU A 40 -13.91 -10.82 16.60
CA LEU A 40 -14.98 -10.47 15.66
C LEU A 40 -16.18 -9.89 16.43
N ILE A 41 -16.53 -8.63 16.12
CA ILE A 41 -17.65 -7.92 16.72
C ILE A 41 -18.77 -7.81 15.69
N ILE A 42 -19.89 -8.46 15.95
CA ILE A 42 -21.07 -8.44 15.08
C ILE A 42 -22.14 -7.54 15.71
N GLY A 43 -22.70 -6.67 14.90
CA GLY A 43 -23.80 -5.79 15.31
C GLY A 43 -24.32 -4.97 14.13
N THR A 44 -25.57 -4.56 14.21
CA THR A 44 -26.21 -3.71 13.20
C THR A 44 -25.58 -2.30 13.15
N THR A 45 -25.88 -1.54 12.11
CA THR A 45 -25.52 -0.13 12.06
C THR A 45 -26.12 0.62 13.26
N ARG A 46 -25.36 1.55 13.84
CA ARG A 46 -25.74 2.31 15.06
C ARG A 46 -25.90 1.47 16.34
N SER A 47 -25.38 0.24 16.39
CA SER A 47 -25.39 -0.58 17.63
C SER A 47 -24.32 -0.17 18.65
N GLY A 48 -23.57 0.90 18.43
CA GLY A 48 -22.54 1.37 19.34
C GLY A 48 -21.20 0.64 19.27
N LYS A 49 -20.94 -0.19 18.23
CA LYS A 49 -19.67 -0.94 18.10
C LYS A 49 -18.43 -0.06 18.22
N GLY A 50 -18.43 1.11 17.56
CA GLY A 50 -17.33 2.07 17.61
C GLY A 50 -17.06 2.56 19.02
N GLU A 51 -18.09 3.05 19.68
CA GLU A 51 -18.01 3.64 21.02
C GLU A 51 -17.76 2.63 22.13
N LEU A 52 -18.31 1.42 22.01
CA LEU A 52 -18.22 0.41 23.08
C LEU A 52 -16.98 -0.46 22.97
N PHE A 53 -16.41 -0.63 21.78
CA PHE A 53 -15.29 -1.54 21.55
C PHE A 53 -14.09 -0.88 20.90
N VAL A 54 -14.26 -0.16 19.78
CA VAL A 54 -13.11 0.33 19.01
C VAL A 54 -12.39 1.47 19.75
N VAL A 55 -13.12 2.51 20.17
CA VAL A 55 -12.53 3.63 20.93
C VAL A 55 -11.92 3.16 22.23
N PRO A 56 -12.61 2.35 23.07
CA PRO A 56 -12.02 1.77 24.26
C PRO A 56 -10.80 0.87 24.00
N ALA A 57 -10.78 0.12 22.89
CA ALA A 57 -9.62 -0.70 22.54
C ALA A 57 -8.39 0.18 22.24
N ILE A 58 -8.54 1.21 21.40
CA ILE A 58 -7.45 2.18 21.11
C ILE A 58 -6.92 2.80 22.41
N ASP A 59 -7.83 3.24 23.28
CA ASP A 59 -7.49 3.83 24.58
C ASP A 59 -6.75 2.82 25.47
N ILE A 60 -7.24 1.60 25.62
CA ILE A 60 -6.66 0.57 26.48
C ILE A 60 -5.27 0.13 25.97
N TYR A 61 -5.13 -0.16 24.68
CA TYR A 61 -3.84 -0.55 24.10
C TYR A 61 -2.77 0.52 24.30
N SER A 62 -3.14 1.80 24.29
CA SER A 62 -2.19 2.91 24.43
C SER A 62 -1.74 3.19 25.88
N ARG A 63 -2.41 2.63 26.91
CA ARG A 63 -2.15 2.93 28.34
C ARG A 63 -1.03 2.14 28.99
N ALA A 64 -0.37 1.22 28.29
CA ALA A 64 0.77 0.49 28.88
C ALA A 64 1.87 1.46 29.34
N GLN A 65 2.43 1.25 30.53
CA GLN A 65 3.46 2.13 31.12
C GLN A 65 4.77 2.10 30.34
N LYS A 66 5.21 0.88 29.94
CA LYS A 66 6.51 0.70 29.30
C LYS A 66 6.32 0.72 27.78
N ILE A 67 7.21 1.40 27.07
CA ILE A 67 7.20 1.45 25.60
C ILE A 67 7.16 0.05 24.98
N LYS A 68 7.94 -0.89 25.49
CA LYS A 68 7.98 -2.27 25.03
C LYS A 68 6.66 -3.04 25.17
N ASP A 69 5.77 -2.58 26.04
CA ASP A 69 4.47 -3.18 26.28
C ASP A 69 3.34 -2.46 25.49
N LYS A 70 3.67 -1.35 24.81
CA LYS A 70 2.75 -0.61 23.96
C LYS A 70 2.64 -1.28 22.58
N THR A 71 1.42 -1.58 22.18
CA THR A 71 1.13 -2.18 20.86
C THR A 71 1.02 -1.09 19.80
N SER A 72 1.70 -1.23 18.65
CA SER A 72 1.43 -0.39 17.50
C SER A 72 0.04 -0.71 16.93
N LEU A 73 -0.64 0.30 16.42
CA LEU A 73 -2.03 0.22 15.99
C LEU A 73 -2.15 0.58 14.50
N ILE A 74 -2.97 -0.17 13.74
CA ILE A 74 -3.44 0.22 12.42
C ILE A 74 -4.97 0.22 12.49
N VAL A 75 -5.56 1.39 12.30
CA VAL A 75 -6.99 1.62 12.48
C VAL A 75 -7.62 2.05 11.15
N ALA A 76 -8.56 1.27 10.62
CA ALA A 76 -9.39 1.71 9.50
C ALA A 76 -10.45 2.67 10.02
N ASP A 77 -10.41 3.92 9.59
CA ASP A 77 -11.24 5.02 10.08
C ASP A 77 -11.82 5.86 8.92
N PRO A 78 -12.73 5.30 8.11
CA PRO A 78 -13.23 5.95 6.88
C PRO A 78 -13.87 7.33 7.09
N LYS A 79 -14.14 7.72 8.32
CA LYS A 79 -14.76 9.00 8.67
C LYS A 79 -13.82 9.96 9.41
N GLY A 80 -12.65 9.51 9.83
CA GLY A 80 -11.71 10.29 10.63
C GLY A 80 -12.14 10.53 12.09
N GLU A 81 -13.26 9.92 12.52
CA GLU A 81 -13.81 10.10 13.89
C GLU A 81 -12.89 9.49 14.94
N LEU A 82 -12.31 8.31 14.66
CA LEU A 82 -11.40 7.60 15.57
C LEU A 82 -10.06 8.32 15.70
N ALA A 83 -9.51 8.80 14.58
CA ALA A 83 -8.31 9.62 14.56
C ALA A 83 -8.52 10.91 15.37
N SER A 84 -9.61 11.62 15.12
CA SER A 84 -9.96 12.85 15.83
C SER A 84 -10.11 12.63 17.35
N ALA A 85 -10.74 11.54 17.77
CA ALA A 85 -10.96 11.22 19.17
C ALA A 85 -9.71 10.73 19.92
N SER A 86 -8.73 10.14 19.20
CA SER A 86 -7.64 9.37 19.84
C SER A 86 -6.27 9.97 19.64
N LYS A 87 -6.07 10.87 18.66
CA LYS A 87 -4.75 11.40 18.26
C LYS A 87 -4.01 12.05 19.43
N ASP A 88 -4.59 13.08 20.00
CA ASP A 88 -3.91 13.89 21.02
C ASP A 88 -3.52 13.07 22.26
N GLU A 89 -4.41 12.15 22.67
CA GLU A 89 -4.14 11.26 23.80
C GLU A 89 -3.06 10.23 23.46
N SER A 90 -3.06 9.69 22.23
CA SER A 90 -2.03 8.75 21.77
C SER A 90 -0.66 9.43 21.70
N GLU A 91 -0.59 10.65 21.15
CA GLU A 91 0.65 11.45 21.11
C GLU A 91 1.17 11.76 22.53
N ARG A 92 0.28 12.13 23.44
CA ARG A 92 0.63 12.39 24.86
C ARG A 92 1.19 11.15 25.54
N ARG A 93 0.73 9.95 25.15
CA ARG A 93 1.22 8.67 25.64
C ARG A 93 2.46 8.16 24.90
N GLY A 94 3.05 8.97 24.02
CA GLY A 94 4.32 8.68 23.35
C GLY A 94 4.20 7.94 22.03
N TYR A 95 3.00 7.81 21.44
CA TYR A 95 2.86 7.25 20.11
C TYR A 95 3.32 8.21 19.02
N ASN A 96 3.89 7.65 17.96
CA ASN A 96 3.99 8.32 16.68
C ASN A 96 2.65 8.13 15.94
N VAL A 97 1.86 9.20 15.80
CA VAL A 97 0.55 9.12 15.16
C VAL A 97 0.67 9.52 13.70
N LEU A 98 0.30 8.61 12.82
CA LEU A 98 0.31 8.79 11.37
C LEU A 98 -1.12 8.74 10.85
N ILE A 99 -1.50 9.71 10.02
CA ILE A 99 -2.80 9.75 9.35
C ILE A 99 -2.57 9.61 7.85
N PHE A 100 -3.17 8.59 7.27
CA PHE A 100 -3.23 8.38 5.82
C PHE A 100 -4.62 8.76 5.35
N ASP A 101 -4.78 10.03 5.00
CA ASP A 101 -6.07 10.62 4.64
C ASP A 101 -6.27 10.57 3.13
N LEU A 102 -7.07 9.61 2.68
CA LEU A 102 -7.44 9.43 1.28
C LEU A 102 -8.61 10.34 0.85
N VAL A 103 -9.25 11.03 1.79
CA VAL A 103 -10.36 11.96 1.52
C VAL A 103 -9.84 13.36 1.23
N HIS A 104 -8.98 13.89 2.10
CA HIS A 104 -8.41 15.23 1.96
C HIS A 104 -6.99 15.23 1.37
N PHE A 105 -6.42 14.04 1.15
CA PHE A 105 -5.08 13.86 0.58
C PHE A 105 -3.98 14.57 1.37
N MET A 106 -4.01 14.44 2.69
CA MET A 106 -3.05 15.06 3.60
C MET A 106 -2.36 14.02 4.49
N GLY A 107 -1.25 14.43 5.08
CA GLY A 107 -0.52 13.66 6.07
C GLY A 107 0.50 12.69 5.45
N MET A 108 0.25 11.39 5.53
CA MET A 108 1.17 10.36 5.10
C MET A 108 1.17 10.17 3.58
N SER A 109 2.36 10.03 2.98
CA SER A 109 2.54 9.62 1.58
C SER A 109 3.22 8.26 1.54
N TYR A 110 2.76 7.40 0.66
CA TYR A 110 3.30 6.06 0.47
C TYR A 110 3.37 5.67 -1.00
N ASN A 111 4.57 5.39 -1.49
CA ASN A 111 4.78 4.88 -2.84
C ASN A 111 4.67 3.35 -2.84
N PRO A 112 3.66 2.77 -3.50
CA PRO A 112 3.49 1.32 -3.58
C PRO A 112 4.67 0.59 -4.23
N LEU A 113 5.47 1.27 -5.07
CA LEU A 113 6.65 0.69 -5.71
C LEU A 113 7.93 0.79 -4.85
N GLN A 114 7.85 1.32 -3.63
CA GLN A 114 9.04 1.50 -2.79
C GLN A 114 9.81 0.20 -2.56
N LEU A 115 9.10 -0.88 -2.22
CA LEU A 115 9.74 -2.18 -1.96
C LEU A 115 10.33 -2.79 -3.24
N VAL A 116 9.67 -2.62 -4.39
CA VAL A 116 10.20 -3.06 -5.70
C VAL A 116 11.52 -2.34 -6.00
N LYS A 117 11.53 -1.01 -5.82
CA LYS A 117 12.73 -0.18 -5.99
C LYS A 117 13.86 -0.62 -5.07
N GLU A 118 13.58 -0.81 -3.78
CA GLU A 118 14.58 -1.22 -2.79
C GLU A 118 15.19 -2.59 -3.08
N ALA A 119 14.35 -3.57 -3.45
CA ALA A 119 14.82 -4.90 -3.83
C ALA A 119 15.73 -4.82 -5.07
N TYR A 120 15.31 -4.06 -6.09
CA TYR A 120 16.09 -3.89 -7.30
C TYR A 120 17.44 -3.21 -7.04
N LEU A 121 17.48 -2.15 -6.22
CA LEU A 121 18.71 -1.44 -5.83
C LEU A 121 19.66 -2.30 -5.00
N LYS A 122 19.16 -3.27 -4.24
CA LYS A 122 19.97 -4.27 -3.54
C LYS A 122 20.53 -5.37 -4.47
N GLY A 123 20.16 -5.35 -5.76
CA GLY A 123 20.53 -6.38 -6.72
C GLY A 123 19.65 -7.63 -6.69
N ASP A 124 18.62 -7.67 -5.83
CA ASP A 124 17.69 -8.79 -5.75
C ASP A 124 16.56 -8.63 -6.78
N LYS A 125 16.87 -9.02 -8.02
CA LYS A 125 15.93 -8.97 -9.14
C LYS A 125 14.76 -9.94 -8.95
N ALA A 126 14.97 -11.05 -8.28
CA ALA A 126 13.92 -12.05 -8.04
C ALA A 126 12.87 -11.50 -7.08
N GLU A 127 13.29 -10.89 -5.99
CA GLU A 127 12.40 -10.23 -5.03
C GLU A 127 11.68 -9.05 -5.67
N ALA A 128 12.36 -8.22 -6.47
CA ALA A 128 11.74 -7.12 -7.20
C ALA A 128 10.61 -7.60 -8.13
N GLN A 129 10.81 -8.70 -8.85
CA GLN A 129 9.78 -9.34 -9.67
C GLN A 129 8.60 -9.85 -8.85
N LEU A 130 8.86 -10.53 -7.75
CA LEU A 130 7.82 -11.05 -6.86
C LEU A 130 6.96 -9.92 -6.30
N LEU A 131 7.57 -8.85 -5.83
CA LEU A 131 6.87 -7.68 -5.29
C LEU A 131 6.03 -6.95 -6.36
N ALA A 132 6.58 -6.77 -7.56
CA ALA A 132 5.86 -6.17 -8.68
C ALA A 132 4.66 -7.03 -9.10
N ASN A 133 4.85 -8.35 -9.17
CA ASN A 133 3.77 -9.29 -9.48
C ASN A 133 2.70 -9.33 -8.39
N THR A 134 3.10 -9.30 -7.12
CA THR A 134 2.17 -9.25 -5.97
C THR A 134 1.31 -7.99 -6.02
N LEU A 135 1.92 -6.83 -6.27
CA LEU A 135 1.18 -5.58 -6.39
C LEU A 135 0.20 -5.60 -7.58
N SER A 136 0.66 -6.07 -8.73
CA SER A 136 -0.19 -6.21 -9.91
C SER A 136 -1.36 -7.17 -9.66
N ASN A 137 -1.12 -8.28 -8.95
CA ASN A 137 -2.17 -9.22 -8.57
C ASN A 137 -3.20 -8.55 -7.66
N ILE A 138 -2.79 -7.83 -6.63
CA ILE A 138 -3.70 -7.13 -5.71
C ILE A 138 -4.60 -6.14 -6.47
N MET A 139 -4.06 -5.46 -7.50
CA MET A 139 -4.82 -4.47 -8.28
C MET A 139 -5.90 -5.08 -9.17
N PHE A 140 -5.69 -6.29 -9.69
CA PHE A 140 -6.57 -6.92 -10.67
C PHE A 140 -7.25 -8.20 -10.15
N TYR A 141 -6.97 -8.61 -8.91
CA TYR A 141 -7.61 -9.79 -8.34
C TYR A 141 -9.10 -9.55 -8.11
N ASP A 142 -9.92 -10.33 -8.81
CA ASP A 142 -11.37 -10.40 -8.60
C ASP A 142 -11.76 -11.87 -8.37
N PRO A 143 -12.10 -12.24 -7.13
CA PRO A 143 -12.50 -13.62 -6.81
C PRO A 143 -13.83 -14.02 -7.44
N LEU A 144 -14.66 -13.05 -7.84
CA LEU A 144 -15.98 -13.27 -8.44
C LEU A 144 -15.96 -13.26 -9.97
N ALA A 145 -14.83 -12.93 -10.58
CA ALA A 145 -14.69 -12.93 -12.04
C ALA A 145 -14.90 -14.33 -12.61
N LYS A 146 -15.89 -14.47 -13.52
CA LYS A 146 -16.16 -15.73 -14.25
C LYS A 146 -15.05 -16.06 -15.24
N ASP A 147 -14.49 -15.04 -15.90
CA ASP A 147 -13.34 -15.15 -16.80
C ASP A 147 -12.19 -14.31 -16.24
N LYS A 148 -11.12 -14.99 -15.85
CA LYS A 148 -9.91 -14.37 -15.30
C LYS A 148 -8.89 -13.97 -16.36
N THR A 149 -9.13 -14.29 -17.63
CA THR A 149 -8.18 -14.09 -18.72
C THR A 149 -7.80 -12.61 -18.86
N TRP A 150 -8.78 -11.72 -18.84
CA TRP A 150 -8.56 -10.27 -18.95
C TRP A 150 -7.76 -9.71 -17.76
N ASN A 151 -8.08 -10.18 -16.55
CA ASN A 151 -7.36 -9.79 -15.34
C ASN A 151 -5.89 -10.25 -15.40
N ASN A 152 -5.65 -11.49 -15.83
CA ASN A 152 -4.29 -12.03 -15.98
C ASN A 152 -3.45 -11.25 -16.99
N TRP A 153 -4.02 -10.84 -18.12
CA TRP A 153 -3.32 -10.00 -19.09
C TRP A 153 -3.04 -8.60 -18.57
N SER A 154 -4.01 -8.00 -17.88
CA SER A 154 -3.81 -6.68 -17.24
C SER A 154 -2.77 -6.73 -16.14
N MET A 155 -2.72 -7.82 -15.36
CA MET A 155 -1.65 -8.07 -14.39
C MET A 155 -0.29 -8.16 -15.06
N ALA A 156 -0.16 -8.95 -16.15
CA ALA A 156 1.09 -9.09 -16.86
C ALA A 156 1.58 -7.77 -17.46
N LEU A 157 0.66 -6.98 -18.05
CA LEU A 157 0.99 -5.65 -18.54
C LEU A 157 1.45 -4.71 -17.43
N THR A 158 0.71 -4.64 -16.33
CA THR A 158 1.06 -3.79 -15.19
C THR A 158 2.40 -4.17 -14.60
N ASN A 159 2.67 -5.48 -14.44
CA ASN A 159 3.95 -5.98 -13.97
C ASN A 159 5.09 -5.59 -14.90
N ALA A 160 4.91 -5.72 -16.22
CA ALA A 160 5.88 -5.29 -17.22
C ALA A 160 6.18 -3.78 -17.12
N LEU A 161 5.14 -2.94 -16.97
CA LEU A 161 5.28 -1.48 -16.84
C LEU A 161 6.03 -1.10 -15.56
N ILE A 162 5.69 -1.71 -14.43
CA ILE A 162 6.36 -1.46 -13.14
C ILE A 162 7.84 -1.81 -13.25
N LEU A 163 8.17 -2.98 -13.78
CA LEU A 163 9.56 -3.42 -13.93
C LEU A 163 10.33 -2.54 -14.92
N ALA A 164 9.72 -2.17 -16.06
CA ALA A 164 10.36 -1.29 -17.03
C ALA A 164 10.71 0.07 -16.42
N VAL A 165 9.75 0.73 -15.74
CA VAL A 165 10.00 2.01 -15.06
C VAL A 165 11.09 1.87 -14.00
N THR A 166 11.07 0.79 -13.23
CA THR A 166 12.08 0.56 -12.19
C THR A 166 13.48 0.39 -12.78
N ILE A 167 13.62 -0.47 -13.79
CA ILE A 167 14.89 -0.75 -14.44
C ILE A 167 15.47 0.51 -15.10
N ASP A 168 14.65 1.20 -15.90
CA ASP A 168 15.11 2.33 -16.70
C ASP A 168 15.47 3.53 -15.81
N CYS A 169 14.65 3.83 -14.80
CA CYS A 169 14.96 4.89 -13.85
C CYS A 169 16.20 4.58 -13.00
N CYS A 170 16.42 3.33 -12.60
CA CYS A 170 17.65 2.94 -11.91
C CYS A 170 18.88 3.09 -12.82
N ALA A 171 18.78 2.65 -14.09
CA ALA A 171 19.87 2.79 -15.06
C ALA A 171 20.21 4.27 -15.34
N GLU A 172 19.21 5.14 -15.44
CA GLU A 172 19.45 6.59 -15.59
C GLU A 172 20.03 7.22 -14.31
N ALA A 173 19.60 6.76 -13.13
CA ALA A 173 20.18 7.21 -11.87
C ALA A 173 21.66 6.85 -11.74
N GLU A 174 22.10 5.69 -12.24
CA GLU A 174 23.50 5.27 -12.23
C GLU A 174 24.41 6.18 -13.07
N LYS A 175 23.87 6.81 -14.11
CA LYS A 175 24.61 7.79 -14.94
C LYS A 175 24.83 9.12 -14.24
N CYS A 176 24.06 9.41 -13.17
CA CYS A 176 24.18 10.64 -12.41
C CYS A 176 25.34 10.54 -11.42
N THR A 177 26.17 11.60 -11.36
CA THR A 177 27.31 11.67 -10.46
C THR A 177 26.95 12.19 -9.07
N ASP A 178 25.91 13.01 -8.98
CA ASP A 178 25.48 13.64 -7.74
C ASP A 178 24.24 12.94 -7.14
N LYS A 179 24.09 13.05 -5.83
CA LYS A 179 22.99 12.45 -5.08
C LYS A 179 21.61 12.98 -5.52
N LYS A 180 21.53 14.28 -5.78
CA LYS A 180 20.27 14.93 -6.18
C LYS A 180 19.79 14.44 -7.55
N GLY A 181 20.69 14.27 -8.51
CA GLY A 181 20.36 13.68 -9.82
C GLY A 181 19.83 12.27 -9.69
N LYS A 182 20.46 11.42 -8.85
CA LYS A 182 19.97 10.06 -8.57
C LYS A 182 18.58 10.08 -7.95
N GLU A 183 18.34 10.92 -6.95
CA GLU A 183 17.03 11.04 -6.27
C GLU A 183 15.92 11.43 -7.26
N ILE A 184 16.18 12.34 -8.20
CA ILE A 184 15.19 12.72 -9.23
C ILE A 184 14.74 11.51 -10.05
N TRP A 185 15.64 10.61 -10.41
CA TRP A 185 15.28 9.39 -11.14
C TRP A 185 14.59 8.37 -10.26
N TYR A 186 15.04 8.17 -9.02
CA TYR A 186 14.39 7.27 -8.07
C TYR A 186 12.96 7.71 -7.70
N ASP A 187 12.69 9.01 -7.67
CA ASP A 187 11.36 9.57 -7.44
C ASP A 187 10.38 9.31 -8.60
N LYS A 188 10.90 9.05 -9.81
CA LYS A 188 10.07 8.63 -10.95
C LYS A 188 9.64 7.17 -10.90
N ILE A 189 10.18 6.34 -10.00
CA ILE A 189 9.75 4.96 -9.82
C ILE A 189 8.46 4.98 -8.99
N ASN A 190 7.32 5.17 -9.65
CA ASN A 190 6.01 5.24 -9.05
C ASN A 190 4.90 4.84 -10.05
N LEU A 191 3.68 4.62 -9.56
CA LEU A 191 2.56 4.19 -10.41
C LEU A 191 2.10 5.28 -11.38
N TYR A 192 2.31 6.56 -11.09
CA TYR A 192 2.06 7.63 -12.06
C TYR A 192 2.90 7.43 -13.31
N SER A 193 4.19 7.19 -13.17
CA SER A 193 5.10 6.98 -14.31
C SER A 193 4.75 5.71 -15.10
N ALA A 194 4.39 4.62 -14.41
CA ALA A 194 3.93 3.40 -15.07
C ALA A 194 2.62 3.62 -15.87
N THR A 195 1.68 4.39 -15.30
CA THR A 195 0.44 4.75 -15.99
C THR A 195 0.71 5.65 -17.18
N ARG A 196 1.57 6.67 -17.03
CA ARG A 196 1.97 7.56 -18.13
C ARG A 196 2.62 6.79 -19.27
N MET A 197 3.47 5.82 -18.96
CA MET A 197 4.07 4.96 -19.98
C MET A 197 2.99 4.25 -20.82
N LEU A 198 1.94 3.71 -20.20
CA LEU A 198 0.83 3.09 -20.92
C LEU A 198 0.05 4.11 -21.75
N VAL A 199 -0.24 5.28 -21.21
CA VAL A 199 -0.96 6.36 -21.94
C VAL A 199 -0.15 6.83 -23.14
N ASP A 200 1.13 7.13 -22.94
CA ASP A 200 1.95 7.77 -23.96
C ASP A 200 2.41 6.80 -25.06
N LEU A 201 2.58 5.52 -24.72
CA LEU A 201 3.07 4.49 -25.65
C LEU A 201 2.02 3.47 -26.09
N GLY A 202 0.84 3.45 -25.47
CA GLY A 202 -0.23 2.51 -25.81
C GLY A 202 -0.94 2.82 -27.13
N GLU A 203 -0.74 4.01 -27.70
CA GLU A 203 -1.32 4.39 -28.98
C GLU A 203 -0.66 3.64 -30.15
N PRO A 204 -1.45 3.27 -31.20
CA PRO A 204 -0.88 2.68 -32.39
C PRO A 204 0.06 3.66 -33.10
N GLU A 205 1.13 3.15 -33.68
CA GLU A 205 2.02 3.96 -34.50
C GLU A 205 1.36 4.25 -35.86
N THR A 206 1.17 5.53 -36.18
CA THR A 206 0.46 5.98 -37.39
C THR A 206 1.41 6.22 -38.57
N GLU A 207 2.53 5.52 -38.70
CA GLU A 207 3.33 5.59 -39.92
C GLU A 207 2.65 4.82 -41.05
N LYS A 208 2.46 5.51 -42.20
CA LYS A 208 1.88 4.97 -43.41
C LYS A 208 2.78 3.86 -43.98
N GLY A 209 2.32 2.64 -43.87
CA GLY A 209 2.91 1.49 -44.53
C GLY A 209 3.45 0.45 -43.57
N ASP A 210 2.79 -0.68 -43.55
CA ASP A 210 3.08 -1.91 -42.85
C ASP A 210 2.75 -1.98 -41.36
N ASP A 211 1.77 -2.86 -41.08
CA ASP A 211 1.43 -3.41 -39.78
C ASP A 211 0.90 -2.39 -38.76
N ALA A 212 -0.24 -1.77 -39.06
CA ALA A 212 -1.04 -0.95 -38.11
C ALA A 212 -1.46 -1.70 -36.82
N SER A 213 -0.85 -2.84 -36.53
CA SER A 213 -1.08 -3.70 -35.34
C SER A 213 -0.13 -3.45 -34.19
N LYS A 214 1.00 -2.74 -34.40
CA LYS A 214 2.01 -2.50 -33.36
C LYS A 214 1.81 -1.14 -32.69
N SER A 215 1.74 -1.14 -31.36
CA SER A 215 1.78 0.08 -30.56
C SER A 215 3.23 0.53 -30.34
N ARG A 216 3.43 1.81 -29.97
CA ARG A 216 4.76 2.29 -29.52
C ARG A 216 5.26 1.50 -28.30
N LEU A 217 4.35 0.96 -27.49
CA LEU A 217 4.68 0.11 -26.35
C LEU A 217 5.28 -1.24 -26.83
N ASP A 218 4.73 -1.84 -27.89
CA ASP A 218 5.32 -3.05 -28.50
C ASP A 218 6.74 -2.79 -28.98
N ILE A 219 6.97 -1.65 -29.62
CA ILE A 219 8.30 -1.26 -30.11
C ILE A 219 9.25 -1.03 -28.94
N PHE A 220 8.81 -0.35 -27.89
CA PHE A 220 9.59 -0.11 -26.68
C PHE A 220 10.06 -1.44 -26.06
N PHE A 221 9.16 -2.41 -25.83
CA PHE A 221 9.54 -3.70 -25.24
C PHE A 221 10.36 -4.57 -26.19
N SER A 222 10.14 -4.48 -27.52
CA SER A 222 10.92 -5.26 -28.49
C SER A 222 12.40 -4.83 -28.58
N LYS A 223 12.71 -3.57 -28.28
CA LYS A 223 14.08 -3.02 -28.27
C LYS A 223 14.88 -3.44 -27.01
N ARG A 224 14.23 -3.94 -25.96
CA ARG A 224 14.91 -4.43 -24.76
C ARG A 224 15.60 -5.77 -25.03
N GLU A 225 16.62 -6.10 -24.26
CA GLU A 225 17.30 -7.37 -24.38
C GLU A 225 16.35 -8.58 -24.19
N LEU A 226 16.67 -9.73 -24.78
CA LEU A 226 15.82 -10.92 -24.72
C LEU A 226 15.63 -11.45 -23.29
N ASN A 227 16.63 -11.28 -22.44
CA ASN A 227 16.62 -11.69 -21.03
C ASN A 227 16.13 -10.58 -20.08
N ASP A 228 15.69 -9.45 -20.61
CA ASP A 228 15.12 -8.37 -19.80
C ASP A 228 13.80 -8.83 -19.17
N ILE A 229 13.73 -8.72 -17.84
CA ILE A 229 12.59 -9.22 -17.04
C ILE A 229 11.28 -8.50 -17.39
N ALA A 230 11.33 -7.19 -17.71
CA ALA A 230 10.15 -6.45 -18.10
C ALA A 230 9.65 -6.89 -19.49
N ARG A 231 10.57 -7.14 -20.43
CA ARG A 231 10.23 -7.70 -21.75
C ARG A 231 9.59 -9.09 -21.63
N ILE A 232 10.13 -9.95 -20.79
CA ILE A 232 9.58 -11.30 -20.56
C ILE A 232 8.14 -11.21 -20.01
N GLN A 233 7.87 -10.31 -19.07
CA GLN A 233 6.51 -10.11 -18.54
C GLN A 233 5.55 -9.54 -19.60
N TYR A 234 6.04 -8.75 -20.54
CA TYR A 234 5.23 -8.21 -21.64
C TYR A 234 4.90 -9.25 -22.73
N ALA A 235 5.58 -10.37 -22.78
CA ALA A 235 5.48 -11.34 -23.90
C ALA A 235 4.05 -11.83 -24.18
N SER A 236 3.24 -12.07 -23.14
CA SER A 236 1.84 -12.48 -23.31
C SER A 236 0.98 -11.40 -23.96
N VAL A 237 1.24 -10.15 -23.63
CA VAL A 237 0.55 -8.97 -24.21
C VAL A 237 1.03 -8.75 -25.65
N ALA A 238 2.32 -8.90 -25.92
CA ALA A 238 2.90 -8.79 -27.26
C ALA A 238 2.27 -9.78 -28.24
N ALA A 239 1.96 -11.00 -27.78
CA ALA A 239 1.33 -12.07 -28.58
C ALA A 239 -0.16 -11.82 -28.88
N ALA A 240 -0.82 -10.88 -28.21
CA ALA A 240 -2.23 -10.58 -28.40
C ALA A 240 -2.46 -9.87 -29.76
N SER A 241 -3.58 -10.19 -30.44
CA SER A 241 -3.99 -9.49 -31.67
C SER A 241 -4.47 -8.07 -31.37
N GLY A 242 -4.52 -7.20 -32.39
CA GLY A 242 -4.80 -5.76 -32.25
C GLY A 242 -6.03 -5.43 -31.40
N LYS A 243 -7.22 -6.02 -31.69
CA LYS A 243 -8.45 -5.79 -30.91
C LYS A 243 -8.31 -6.29 -29.46
N THR A 244 -7.75 -7.47 -29.28
CA THR A 244 -7.50 -8.04 -27.95
C THR A 244 -6.54 -7.17 -27.16
N LYS A 245 -5.47 -6.71 -27.80
CA LYS A 245 -4.47 -5.80 -27.19
C LYS A 245 -5.10 -4.48 -26.76
N GLY A 246 -5.94 -3.86 -27.59
CA GLY A 246 -6.68 -2.66 -27.23
C GLY A 246 -7.57 -2.85 -26.01
N ASN A 247 -8.23 -4.00 -25.89
CA ASN A 247 -9.02 -4.33 -24.70
C ASN A 247 -8.14 -4.52 -23.45
N ILE A 248 -6.97 -5.16 -23.58
CA ILE A 248 -6.01 -5.31 -22.47
C ILE A 248 -5.56 -3.92 -21.99
N TYR A 249 -5.19 -3.02 -22.91
CA TYR A 249 -4.77 -1.65 -22.57
C TYR A 249 -5.88 -0.87 -21.87
N SER A 250 -7.09 -0.89 -22.42
CA SER A 250 -8.24 -0.20 -21.84
C SER A 250 -8.59 -0.72 -20.44
N ASN A 251 -8.59 -2.04 -20.25
CA ASN A 251 -8.86 -2.66 -18.96
C ASN A 251 -7.77 -2.32 -17.93
N THR A 252 -6.51 -2.36 -18.35
CA THR A 252 -5.39 -1.98 -17.49
C THR A 252 -5.44 -0.50 -17.12
N LEU A 253 -5.71 0.36 -18.11
CA LEU A 253 -5.81 1.80 -17.89
C LEU A 253 -6.96 2.16 -16.96
N ALA A 254 -8.12 1.48 -17.07
CA ALA A 254 -9.26 1.72 -16.19
C ALA A 254 -8.90 1.58 -14.68
N VAL A 255 -7.96 0.70 -14.35
CA VAL A 255 -7.47 0.53 -12.97
C VAL A 255 -6.36 1.54 -12.64
N LEU A 256 -5.43 1.79 -13.56
CA LEU A 256 -4.24 2.61 -13.30
C LEU A 256 -4.49 4.11 -13.39
N ILE A 257 -5.50 4.56 -14.15
CA ILE A 257 -5.72 6.00 -14.45
C ILE A 257 -5.89 6.85 -13.19
N LYS A 258 -6.41 6.29 -12.09
CA LYS A 258 -6.54 6.97 -10.81
C LYS A 258 -5.20 7.47 -10.26
N PHE A 259 -4.09 6.82 -10.57
CA PHE A 259 -2.76 7.25 -10.14
C PHE A 259 -2.24 8.48 -10.91
N THR A 260 -2.95 8.95 -11.94
CA THR A 260 -2.66 10.22 -12.62
C THR A 260 -3.45 11.40 -12.05
N MET A 261 -4.42 11.15 -11.16
CA MET A 261 -5.13 12.23 -10.45
C MET A 261 -4.15 12.95 -9.52
N ASP A 262 -4.09 14.28 -9.60
CA ASP A 262 -3.05 15.10 -8.97
C ASP A 262 -2.78 14.76 -7.49
N ASN A 263 -3.83 14.63 -6.71
CA ASN A 263 -3.70 14.31 -5.28
C ASN A 263 -3.20 12.88 -5.03
N ILE A 264 -3.74 11.90 -5.77
CA ILE A 264 -3.32 10.49 -5.64
C ILE A 264 -1.88 10.33 -6.13
N ALA A 265 -1.53 10.98 -7.24
CA ALA A 265 -0.17 10.99 -7.77
C ALA A 265 0.82 11.52 -6.73
N LYS A 266 0.52 12.65 -6.09
CA LYS A 266 1.35 13.23 -5.02
C LYS A 266 1.52 12.31 -3.82
N MET A 267 0.43 11.70 -3.35
CA MET A 267 0.44 10.79 -2.20
C MET A 267 1.18 9.48 -2.48
N THR A 268 1.20 9.03 -3.74
CA THR A 268 1.80 7.75 -4.13
C THR A 268 3.17 7.90 -4.82
N ALA A 269 3.68 9.12 -4.96
CA ALA A 269 4.97 9.36 -5.61
C ALA A 269 6.17 9.07 -4.69
N LYS A 270 6.06 9.37 -3.40
CA LYS A 270 7.16 9.32 -2.44
C LYS A 270 6.70 8.71 -1.11
N ASN A 271 7.67 8.26 -0.32
CA ASN A 271 7.42 7.87 1.06
C ASN A 271 7.89 8.98 2.00
N ASN A 272 7.02 9.39 2.92
CA ASN A 272 7.41 10.17 4.09
C ASN A 272 7.32 9.33 5.38
N VAL A 273 6.99 8.05 5.25
CA VAL A 273 6.91 7.10 6.37
C VAL A 273 7.46 5.74 5.94
N ASN A 274 8.10 5.04 6.87
CA ASN A 274 8.52 3.65 6.67
C ASN A 274 7.50 2.71 7.32
N LEU A 275 6.68 2.05 6.49
CA LEU A 275 5.68 1.10 6.99
C LEU A 275 6.30 -0.18 7.57
N VAL A 276 7.51 -0.53 7.15
CA VAL A 276 8.23 -1.72 7.67
C VAL A 276 8.56 -1.58 9.15
N ASP A 277 8.78 -0.35 9.61
CA ASP A 277 9.10 -0.07 11.02
C ASP A 277 7.87 -0.10 11.95
N ILE A 278 6.66 -0.12 11.39
CA ILE A 278 5.43 -0.17 12.20
C ILE A 278 5.39 -1.50 12.95
N GLY A 279 5.37 -1.43 14.29
CA GLY A 279 5.40 -2.61 15.17
C GLY A 279 6.81 -3.11 15.53
N PHE A 280 7.84 -2.72 14.81
CA PHE A 280 9.23 -3.14 15.06
C PHE A 280 10.10 -2.03 15.67
N ASN A 281 9.62 -0.79 15.68
CA ASN A 281 10.33 0.31 16.33
C ASN A 281 10.28 0.14 17.87
N LYS A 282 11.46 -0.09 18.47
CA LYS A 282 11.60 -0.33 19.92
C LYS A 282 11.51 0.93 20.76
N ASP A 283 11.74 2.08 20.15
CA ASP A 283 11.84 3.36 20.83
C ASP A 283 10.49 4.09 20.92
N ARG A 284 9.61 3.85 19.95
CA ARG A 284 8.32 4.53 19.86
C ARG A 284 7.27 3.70 19.15
N PRO A 285 6.13 3.38 19.80
CA PRO A 285 5.02 2.71 19.13
C PRO A 285 4.37 3.64 18.11
N THR A 286 3.77 3.08 17.08
CA THR A 286 3.11 3.86 16.01
C THR A 286 1.61 3.54 15.95
N ALA A 287 0.79 4.57 15.85
CA ALA A 287 -0.64 4.45 15.55
C ALA A 287 -0.91 5.03 14.16
N VAL A 288 -1.38 4.20 13.24
CA VAL A 288 -1.75 4.59 11.87
C VAL A 288 -3.26 4.60 11.74
N PHE A 289 -3.81 5.72 11.30
CA PHE A 289 -5.22 5.86 10.96
C PHE A 289 -5.38 5.96 9.44
N LEU A 290 -6.16 5.05 8.88
CA LEU A 290 -6.52 5.02 7.46
C LEU A 290 -7.88 5.71 7.28
N VAL A 291 -7.89 6.97 6.87
CA VAL A 291 -9.06 7.83 6.72
C VAL A 291 -9.53 7.89 5.26
#